data_f5b2b58e061d3dd13e338ef94418dd5e
#
_entry.id   f5b2b58e061d3dd13e338ef94418dd5e
#
_cell.length_a   1.000
_cell.length_b   1.000
_cell.length_c   1.000
_cell.angle_alpha   90.00
_cell.angle_beta   90.00
_cell.angle_gamma   90.00
#
_symmetry.space_group_name_H-M   'P 1'
#
loop_
_entity.id
_entity.type
_entity.pdbx_description
1 polymer ?
#
loop_
_entity_poly.entity_id
_entity_poly.type
_entity_poly.pdbx_seq_one_letter_code
_entity_poly.pdbx_strand_id
1 'polypeptide(L)' 'MKTLNHYTEKPISKLIKEQGGFFAFNDKQFEESRQEGIEYVRLYAGFIAPKENAKAIYDGIERITKDGIKKYMKEHSN' A
#
# COMPACT_ATOMS: atom_id res chain seq x y z
N MET A 1 9.94 16.37 -13.29
CA MET A 1 9.57 15.09 -13.95
C MET A 1 8.82 14.19 -12.98
N LYS A 2 7.71 13.63 -13.41
CA LYS A 2 6.94 12.70 -12.58
C LYS A 2 7.58 11.32 -12.59
N THR A 3 7.66 10.70 -11.43
CA THR A 3 8.17 9.33 -11.29
C THR A 3 7.02 8.34 -11.24
N LEU A 4 7.34 7.05 -11.33
CA LEU A 4 6.34 6.00 -11.19
C LEU A 4 5.60 6.11 -9.85
N ASN A 5 6.30 6.44 -8.78
CA ASN A 5 5.69 6.59 -7.46
C ASN A 5 4.61 7.68 -7.44
N HIS A 6 4.75 8.71 -8.26
CA HIS A 6 3.73 9.75 -8.36
C HIS A 6 2.36 9.19 -8.73
N TYR A 7 2.33 8.12 -9.54
CA TYR A 7 1.08 7.52 -10.00
C TYR A 7 0.54 6.45 -9.06
N THR A 8 1.38 5.88 -8.20
CA THR A 8 1.00 4.72 -7.41
C THR A 8 0.86 5.00 -5.92
N GLU A 9 1.52 6.02 -5.40
CA GLU A 9 1.58 6.29 -3.97
C GLU A 9 0.21 6.51 -3.33
N LYS A 10 -0.59 7.43 -3.87
CA LYS A 10 -1.90 7.74 -3.31
C LYS A 10 -2.89 6.57 -3.41
N PRO A 11 -3.04 5.92 -4.58
CA PRO A 11 -3.93 4.77 -4.68
C PRO A 11 -3.56 3.62 -3.76
N ILE A 12 -2.26 3.33 -3.61
CA ILE A 12 -1.81 2.26 -2.73
C ILE A 12 -2.11 2.60 -1.28
N SER A 13 -1.84 3.83 -0.86
CA SER A 13 -2.12 4.30 0.49
C SER A 13 -3.60 4.18 0.81
N LYS A 14 -4.44 4.60 -0.12
CA LYS A 14 -5.89 4.52 0.02
C LYS A 14 -6.36 3.07 0.14
N LEU A 15 -5.83 2.19 -0.71
CA LEU A 15 -6.16 0.77 -0.68
C LEU A 15 -5.82 0.15 0.68
N ILE A 16 -4.64 0.42 1.19
CA ILE A 16 -4.20 -0.12 2.47
C ILE A 16 -5.12 0.35 3.60
N LYS A 17 -5.48 1.61 3.61
CA LYS A 17 -6.38 2.16 4.63
C LYS A 17 -7.78 1.54 4.52
N GLU A 18 -8.30 1.36 3.32
CA GLU A 18 -9.62 0.75 3.10
C GLU A 18 -9.66 -0.70 3.57
N GLN A 19 -8.53 -1.39 3.54
CA GLN A 19 -8.43 -2.79 3.98
C GLN A 19 -8.04 -2.91 5.45
N GLY A 20 -8.13 -1.83 6.21
CA GLY A 20 -7.82 -1.84 7.63
C GLY A 20 -6.33 -1.76 7.95
N GLY A 21 -5.52 -1.43 6.97
CA GLY A 21 -4.09 -1.25 7.17
C GLY A 21 -3.74 0.12 7.68
N PHE A 22 -2.50 0.26 8.12
CA PHE A 22 -1.98 1.52 8.61
C PHE A 22 -0.47 1.58 8.41
N PHE A 23 0.09 2.73 8.71
CA PHE A 23 1.51 2.99 8.55
C PHE A 23 2.15 3.09 9.93
N ALA A 24 3.22 2.31 10.17
CA ALA A 24 3.93 2.34 11.44
C ALA A 24 5.43 2.21 11.21
N PHE A 25 6.19 3.15 11.75
CA PHE A 25 7.65 3.16 11.65
C PHE A 25 8.33 2.45 12.80
N ASN A 26 7.63 2.30 13.94
CA ASN A 26 8.22 1.70 15.12
C ASN A 26 7.14 0.96 15.91
N ASP A 27 7.58 0.22 16.92
CA ASP A 27 6.69 -0.60 17.73
C ASP A 27 5.63 0.20 18.44
N LYS A 28 5.96 1.40 18.88
CA LYS A 28 5.01 2.25 19.57
C LYS A 28 3.85 2.63 18.66
N GLN A 29 4.13 3.05 17.44
CA GLN A 29 3.09 3.38 16.46
C GLN A 29 2.23 2.17 16.14
N PHE A 30 2.85 1.01 16.02
CA PHE A 30 2.13 -0.23 15.78
C PHE A 30 1.17 -0.54 16.93
N GLU A 31 1.66 -0.48 18.16
CA GLU A 31 0.83 -0.76 19.35
C GLU A 31 -0.34 0.21 19.48
N GLU A 32 -0.14 1.47 19.14
CA GLU A 32 -1.19 2.48 19.21
C GLU A 32 -2.26 2.29 18.15
N SER A 33 -1.91 1.72 17.02
CA SER A 33 -2.82 1.61 15.86
C SER A 33 -3.48 0.25 15.74
N ARG A 34 -2.89 -0.79 16.30
CA ARG A 34 -3.42 -2.14 16.17
C ARG A 34 -4.72 -2.33 16.94
N GLN A 35 -5.55 -3.24 16.48
CA GLN A 35 -6.74 -3.67 17.18
C GLN A 35 -6.50 -5.04 17.80
N GLU A 36 -7.01 -5.24 19.02
CA GLU A 36 -6.89 -6.53 19.69
C GLU A 36 -7.60 -7.64 18.93
N GLY A 37 -7.00 -8.82 18.94
CA GLY A 37 -7.59 -9.99 18.31
C GLY A 37 -7.35 -10.08 16.80
N ILE A 38 -6.67 -9.10 16.23
CA ILE A 38 -6.36 -9.11 14.80
C ILE A 38 -4.88 -9.38 14.61
N GLU A 39 -4.55 -10.35 13.76
CA GLU A 39 -3.18 -10.60 13.35
C GLU A 39 -2.81 -9.67 12.21
N TYR A 40 -1.64 -9.07 12.29
CA TYR A 40 -1.15 -8.14 11.30
C TYR A 40 0.12 -8.68 10.64
N VAL A 41 0.33 -8.30 9.39
CA VAL A 41 1.57 -8.59 8.67
C VAL A 41 2.14 -7.28 8.16
N ARG A 42 3.47 -7.23 8.10
CA ARG A 42 4.17 -6.09 7.53
C ARG A 42 4.25 -6.27 6.01
N LEU A 43 3.81 -5.27 5.29
CA LEU A 43 3.90 -5.27 3.83
C LEU A 43 5.27 -4.70 3.42
N TYR A 44 5.29 -3.45 2.97
CA TYR A 44 6.55 -2.80 2.61
C TYR A 44 6.51 -1.35 3.06
N ALA A 45 7.69 -0.72 3.17
CA ALA A 45 7.80 0.70 3.50
C ALA A 45 7.03 1.10 4.77
N GLY A 46 6.95 0.20 5.75
CA GLY A 46 6.28 0.50 7.01
C GLY A 46 4.77 0.29 7.00
N PHE A 47 4.19 -0.13 5.88
CA PHE A 47 2.76 -0.45 5.82
C PHE A 47 2.47 -1.79 6.49
N ILE A 48 1.39 -1.81 7.26
CA ILE A 48 0.97 -2.97 8.03
C ILE A 48 -0.52 -3.19 7.75
N ALA A 49 -0.93 -4.43 7.61
CA ALA A 49 -2.32 -4.75 7.33
C ALA A 49 -2.74 -6.04 8.01
N PRO A 50 -4.06 -6.23 8.24
CA PRO A 50 -4.55 -7.50 8.77
C PRO A 50 -4.15 -8.65 7.84
N LYS A 51 -3.69 -9.74 8.45
CA LYS A 51 -3.21 -10.90 7.70
C LYS A 51 -4.25 -11.42 6.71
N GLU A 52 -5.51 -11.47 7.13
CA GLU A 52 -6.59 -11.97 6.28
C GLU A 52 -6.86 -11.09 5.06
N ASN A 53 -6.47 -9.82 5.10
CA ASN A 53 -6.65 -8.88 4.00
C ASN A 53 -5.39 -8.67 3.18
N ALA A 54 -4.27 -9.25 3.59
CA ALA A 54 -2.97 -9.01 2.95
C ALA A 54 -2.98 -9.42 1.48
N LYS A 55 -3.60 -10.56 1.15
CA LYS A 55 -3.66 -11.01 -0.24
C LYS A 55 -4.42 -10.01 -1.12
N ALA A 56 -5.55 -9.53 -0.64
CA ALA A 56 -6.33 -8.53 -1.38
C ALA A 56 -5.54 -7.25 -1.60
N ILE A 57 -4.77 -6.85 -0.60
CA ILE A 57 -3.92 -5.66 -0.69
C ILE A 57 -2.81 -5.88 -1.72
N TYR A 58 -2.12 -7.03 -1.69
CA TYR A 58 -1.07 -7.33 -2.67
C TYR A 58 -1.62 -7.36 -4.09
N ASP A 59 -2.78 -7.98 -4.29
CA ASP A 59 -3.43 -8.02 -5.60
C ASP A 59 -3.78 -6.62 -6.08
N GLY A 60 -4.29 -5.78 -5.18
CA GLY A 60 -4.61 -4.39 -5.49
C GLY A 60 -3.38 -3.57 -5.82
N ILE A 61 -2.30 -3.75 -5.05
CA ILE A 61 -1.03 -3.05 -5.30
C ILE A 61 -0.48 -3.43 -6.67
N GLU A 62 -0.53 -4.71 -7.02
CA GLU A 62 -0.08 -5.17 -8.32
C GLU A 62 -0.86 -4.49 -9.44
N ARG A 63 -2.18 -4.42 -9.31
CA ARG A 63 -3.04 -3.77 -10.29
C ARG A 63 -2.72 -2.27 -10.42
N ILE A 64 -2.59 -1.60 -9.28
CA ILE A 64 -2.26 -0.17 -9.25
C ILE A 64 -0.89 0.08 -9.89
N THR A 65 0.08 -0.78 -9.59
CA THR A 65 1.42 -0.65 -10.14
C THR A 65 1.42 -0.83 -11.65
N LYS A 66 0.67 -1.81 -12.17
CA LYS A 66 0.55 -2.02 -13.61
C LYS A 66 -0.09 -0.81 -14.30
N ASP A 67 -1.15 -0.26 -13.68
CA ASP A 67 -1.79 0.94 -14.23
C ASP A 67 -0.85 2.14 -14.19
N GLY A 68 -0.09 2.29 -13.11
CA GLY A 68 0.89 3.35 -12.98
C GLY A 68 1.98 3.26 -14.03
N ILE A 69 2.46 2.04 -14.31
CA ILE A 69 3.46 1.81 -15.35
C ILE A 69 2.92 2.21 -16.72
N LYS A 70 1.67 1.85 -17.02
CA LYS A 70 1.04 2.24 -18.28
C LYS A 70 0.97 3.76 -18.43
N LYS A 71 0.57 4.46 -17.37
CA LYS A 71 0.51 5.93 -17.41
C LYS A 71 1.90 6.54 -17.57
N TYR A 72 2.87 6.00 -16.86
CA TYR A 72 4.25 6.47 -16.93
C TYR A 72 4.80 6.33 -18.36
N MET A 73 4.62 5.15 -18.95
CA MET A 73 5.08 4.89 -20.31
C MET A 73 4.37 5.76 -21.34
N LYS A 74 3.07 5.97 -21.15
CA LYS A 74 2.30 6.81 -22.07
C LYS A 74 2.82 8.26 -22.07
N GLU A 75 3.17 8.79 -20.88
CA GLU A 75 3.70 10.15 -20.79
C GLU A 75 5.13 10.28 -21.32
N HIS A 76 5.92 9.21 -21.26
CA HIS A 76 7.34 9.23 -21.61
C HIS A 76 7.64 8.61 -22.96
N SER A 77 6.64 8.03 -23.65
CA SER A 77 6.83 7.50 -24.99
C SER A 77 6.29 8.49 -26.01
N ASN A 78 7.03 8.70 -27.04
CA ASN A 78 6.64 9.56 -28.15
C ASN A 78 6.51 8.76 -29.42
#